data_cd484a4c09cf7702bbc81ec8e2ab5cec
#
_entry.id   cd484a4c09cf7702bbc81ec8e2ab5cec
#
_cell.length_a   1.000
_cell.length_b   1.000
_cell.length_c   1.000
_cell.angle_alpha   90.00
_cell.angle_beta   90.00
_cell.angle_gamma   90.00
#
_symmetry.space_group_name_H-M   'P 1'
#
loop_
_entity.id
_entity.type
_entity.pdbx_description
1 polymer ?
#
loop_
_entity_poly.entity_id
_entity_poly.type
_entity_poly.pdbx_seq_one_letter_code
_entity_poly.pdbx_strand_id
1 'polypeptide(L)'
;KTKLGNYFDENQTEDIFDYIPPQKTNQIYTPKKVVIEMVDMLEQENPNCFDDENKTFIDLYMKSGLYITEIVKRLYRSEKLKKLYPDRIERLKHIFEKQVYGLAPTEIIYRIAIAFILGFDDTILIKKHNLQQFDTLPSVQAGTLETDLDEVFG
;
A
#
# COMPACT_ATOMS: atom_id res chain seq x y z
N LYS A 1 12.94 12.18 -13.63
CA LYS A 1 12.24 11.44 -12.59
C LYS A 1 12.52 9.95 -12.73
N THR A 2 13.20 9.37 -11.75
CA THR A 2 13.49 7.93 -11.78
C THR A 2 12.22 7.16 -11.53
N LYS A 3 11.89 6.28 -12.46
CA LYS A 3 10.71 5.43 -12.35
C LYS A 3 11.10 4.17 -11.56
N LEU A 4 10.41 3.94 -10.46
CA LEU A 4 10.51 2.67 -9.75
C LEU A 4 9.73 1.62 -10.54
N GLY A 5 10.10 0.35 -10.43
CA GLY A 5 9.49 -0.70 -11.23
C GLY A 5 7.97 -0.77 -11.11
N ASN A 6 7.33 -1.30 -12.13
CA ASN A 6 5.88 -1.50 -12.14
C ASN A 6 5.54 -2.81 -11.42
N TYR A 7 4.94 -2.72 -10.24
CA TYR A 7 4.63 -3.90 -9.43
C TYR A 7 3.46 -4.73 -9.97
N PHE A 8 2.72 -4.22 -10.97
CA PHE A 8 1.70 -5.01 -11.66
C PHE A 8 2.29 -5.93 -12.73
N ASP A 9 3.54 -5.70 -13.14
CA ASP A 9 4.22 -6.53 -14.11
C ASP A 9 4.78 -7.77 -13.41
N GLU A 10 4.25 -8.95 -13.75
CA GLU A 10 4.68 -10.21 -13.14
C GLU A 10 6.12 -10.60 -13.50
N ASN A 11 6.64 -10.04 -14.58
CA ASN A 11 8.03 -10.27 -14.98
C ASN A 11 9.00 -9.37 -14.20
N GLN A 12 8.48 -8.42 -13.45
CA GLN A 12 9.30 -7.53 -12.64
C GLN A 12 9.81 -8.26 -11.41
N THR A 13 11.09 -8.59 -11.40
CA THR A 13 11.71 -9.33 -10.30
C THR A 13 12.48 -8.44 -9.33
N GLU A 14 12.68 -7.17 -9.70
CA GLU A 14 13.43 -6.24 -8.87
C GLU A 14 12.64 -5.87 -7.62
N ASP A 15 13.34 -5.81 -6.50
CA ASP A 15 12.77 -5.37 -5.24
C ASP A 15 12.97 -3.86 -5.12
N ILE A 16 12.04 -3.17 -4.47
CA ILE A 16 12.16 -1.75 -4.20
C ILE A 16 13.47 -1.42 -3.46
N PHE A 17 13.98 -2.36 -2.67
CA PHE A 17 15.24 -2.16 -1.94
C PHE A 17 16.44 -1.98 -2.86
N ASP A 18 16.35 -2.39 -4.12
CA ASP A 18 17.39 -2.16 -5.11
C ASP A 18 17.52 -0.67 -5.44
N TYR A 19 16.48 0.11 -5.16
CA TYR A 19 16.42 1.53 -5.50
C TYR A 19 16.56 2.44 -4.28
N ILE A 20 16.52 1.89 -3.06
CA ILE A 20 16.60 2.66 -1.83
C ILE A 20 18.02 2.59 -1.29
N PRO A 21 18.69 3.76 -1.09
CA PRO A 21 20.03 3.75 -0.52
C PRO A 21 20.03 3.16 0.89
N PRO A 22 21.15 2.54 1.30
CA PRO A 22 21.27 2.03 2.67
C PRO A 22 21.02 3.15 3.68
N GLN A 23 20.15 2.88 4.64
CA GLN A 23 19.83 3.82 5.70
C GLN A 23 20.79 3.62 6.87
N LYS A 24 21.25 4.72 7.44
CA LYS A 24 22.09 4.67 8.63
C LYS A 24 21.30 4.38 9.90
N THR A 25 19.98 4.37 9.81
CA THR A 25 19.10 4.06 10.93
C THR A 25 18.84 2.56 10.99
N ASN A 26 18.51 2.05 12.17
CA ASN A 26 18.23 0.63 12.38
C ASN A 26 16.88 0.19 11.82
N GLN A 27 16.38 0.86 10.79
CA GLN A 27 15.14 0.47 10.17
C GLN A 27 15.36 -0.79 9.32
N ILE A 28 14.66 -1.86 9.66
CA ILE A 28 14.69 -3.10 8.93
C ILE A 28 13.52 -3.08 7.96
N TYR A 29 13.83 -3.10 6.66
CA TYR A 29 12.82 -3.20 5.64
C TYR A 29 12.47 -4.67 5.41
N THR A 30 11.19 -4.95 5.26
CA THR A 30 10.71 -6.32 5.01
C THR A 30 10.89 -6.65 3.53
N PRO A 31 11.62 -7.72 3.18
CA PRO A 31 11.79 -8.11 1.78
C PRO A 31 10.45 -8.48 1.12
N LYS A 32 10.38 -8.32 -0.18
CA LYS A 32 9.17 -8.60 -0.96
C LYS A 32 8.64 -10.01 -0.72
N LYS A 33 9.53 -11.00 -0.67
CA LYS A 33 9.14 -12.40 -0.44
C LYS A 33 8.39 -12.55 0.88
N VAL A 34 8.87 -11.91 1.94
CA VAL A 34 8.25 -11.98 3.26
C VAL A 34 6.90 -11.26 3.25
N VAL A 35 6.80 -10.13 2.56
CA VAL A 35 5.54 -9.41 2.41
C VAL A 35 4.49 -10.29 1.73
N ILE A 36 4.87 -10.99 0.67
CA ILE A 36 3.96 -11.90 -0.03
C ILE A 36 3.45 -12.99 0.93
N GLU A 37 4.36 -13.56 1.72
CA GLU A 37 3.99 -14.58 2.72
C GLU A 37 3.04 -14.03 3.78
N MET A 38 3.29 -12.81 4.25
CA MET A 38 2.42 -12.15 5.23
C MET A 38 1.02 -11.91 4.67
N VAL A 39 0.94 -11.47 3.43
CA VAL A 39 -0.36 -11.22 2.78
C VAL A 39 -1.08 -12.54 2.48
N ASP A 40 -0.34 -13.59 2.13
CA ASP A 40 -0.91 -14.94 2.00
C ASP A 40 -1.56 -15.39 3.31
N MET A 41 -0.89 -15.16 4.43
CA MET A 41 -1.44 -15.50 5.75
C MET A 41 -2.69 -14.69 6.06
N LEU A 42 -2.69 -13.41 5.70
CA LEU A 42 -3.85 -12.55 5.89
C LEU A 42 -5.07 -13.11 5.12
N GLU A 43 -4.83 -13.55 3.88
CA GLU A 43 -5.89 -14.11 3.06
C GLU A 43 -6.38 -15.46 3.61
N GLN A 44 -5.48 -16.27 4.15
CA GLN A 44 -5.85 -17.56 4.77
C GLN A 44 -6.72 -17.36 6.01
N GLU A 45 -6.40 -16.35 6.82
CA GLU A 45 -7.18 -16.03 8.02
C GLU A 45 -8.49 -15.33 7.69
N ASN A 46 -8.56 -14.66 6.54
CA ASN A 46 -9.75 -13.93 6.10
C ASN A 46 -10.08 -14.33 4.66
N PRO A 47 -10.69 -15.52 4.47
CA PRO A 47 -10.98 -16.01 3.11
C PRO A 47 -11.80 -15.01 2.31
N ASN A 48 -11.41 -14.83 1.05
CA ASN A 48 -12.06 -13.92 0.09
C ASN A 48 -11.95 -12.44 0.45
N CYS A 49 -11.03 -12.06 1.35
CA CYS A 49 -10.88 -10.66 1.73
C CYS A 49 -10.43 -9.77 0.56
N PHE A 50 -9.74 -10.33 -0.45
CA PHE A 50 -9.33 -9.59 -1.64
C PHE A 50 -10.35 -9.67 -2.77
N ASP A 51 -11.43 -10.40 -2.57
CA ASP A 51 -12.51 -10.53 -3.55
C ASP A 51 -13.79 -9.89 -3.03
N ASP A 52 -13.64 -8.73 -2.39
CA ASP A 52 -14.72 -7.99 -1.76
C ASP A 52 -14.44 -6.49 -1.90
N GLU A 53 -15.32 -5.78 -2.60
CA GLU A 53 -15.18 -4.35 -2.85
C GLU A 53 -15.35 -3.47 -1.61
N ASN A 54 -15.84 -4.04 -0.52
CA ASN A 54 -16.10 -3.31 0.73
C ASN A 54 -15.03 -3.54 1.80
N LYS A 55 -14.11 -4.48 1.58
CA LYS A 55 -13.04 -4.72 2.53
C LYS A 55 -12.02 -3.60 2.49
N THR A 56 -11.59 -3.16 3.67
CA THR A 56 -10.58 -2.12 3.80
C THR A 56 -9.33 -2.67 4.47
N PHE A 57 -8.19 -2.12 4.07
CA PHE A 57 -6.87 -2.57 4.55
C PHE A 57 -6.08 -1.33 4.95
N ILE A 58 -5.37 -1.42 6.06
CA ILE A 58 -4.55 -0.31 6.53
C ILE A 58 -3.16 -0.81 6.91
N ASP A 59 -2.13 -0.08 6.47
CA ASP A 59 -0.77 -0.23 6.96
C ASP A 59 -0.47 0.95 7.87
N LEU A 60 -0.42 0.71 9.15
CA LEU A 60 -0.24 1.76 10.16
C LEU A 60 1.19 2.29 10.21
N TYR A 61 2.13 1.60 9.58
CA TYR A 61 3.53 2.00 9.61
C TYR A 61 4.21 1.56 8.31
N MET A 62 3.92 2.31 7.24
CA MET A 62 4.53 2.04 5.95
C MET A 62 6.03 2.31 5.99
N LYS A 63 6.80 1.40 5.44
CA LYS A 63 8.24 1.60 5.25
C LYS A 63 8.54 1.83 3.78
N SER A 64 8.41 0.78 2.98
CA SER A 64 8.69 0.85 1.54
C SER A 64 7.43 0.91 0.69
N GLY A 65 6.28 0.58 1.26
CA GLY A 65 5.03 0.46 0.52
C GLY A 65 4.79 -0.92 -0.07
N LEU A 66 5.68 -1.88 0.14
CA LEU A 66 5.52 -3.22 -0.42
C LEU A 66 4.26 -3.92 0.06
N TYR A 67 3.91 -3.74 1.33
CA TYR A 67 2.71 -4.36 1.88
C TYR A 67 1.46 -3.83 1.19
N ILE A 68 1.38 -2.52 1.03
CA ILE A 68 0.27 -1.86 0.33
C ILE A 68 0.19 -2.30 -1.12
N THR A 69 1.33 -2.34 -1.83
CA THR A 69 1.31 -2.72 -3.25
C THR A 69 0.87 -4.16 -3.46
N GLU A 70 1.22 -5.07 -2.55
CA GLU A 70 0.77 -6.45 -2.66
C GLU A 70 -0.76 -6.54 -2.46
N ILE A 71 -1.30 -5.80 -1.51
CA ILE A 71 -2.75 -5.73 -1.29
C ILE A 71 -3.45 -5.14 -2.51
N VAL A 72 -2.93 -4.05 -3.06
CA VAL A 72 -3.49 -3.42 -4.27
C VAL A 72 -3.50 -4.40 -5.43
N LYS A 73 -2.41 -5.15 -5.65
CA LYS A 73 -2.33 -6.14 -6.71
C LYS A 73 -3.44 -7.20 -6.58
N ARG A 74 -3.66 -7.71 -5.38
CA ARG A 74 -4.67 -8.75 -5.16
C ARG A 74 -6.09 -8.23 -5.37
N LEU A 75 -6.37 -7.03 -4.88
CA LEU A 75 -7.66 -6.38 -5.12
C LEU A 75 -7.87 -6.11 -6.61
N TYR A 76 -6.84 -5.62 -7.29
CA TYR A 76 -6.90 -5.31 -8.72
C TYR A 76 -7.19 -6.55 -9.57
N ARG A 77 -6.68 -7.71 -9.15
CA ARG A 77 -6.85 -9.00 -9.86
C ARG A 77 -8.12 -9.74 -9.46
N SER A 78 -8.88 -9.23 -8.50
CA SER A 78 -10.12 -9.84 -8.05
C SER A 78 -11.12 -9.95 -9.19
N GLU A 79 -11.71 -11.12 -9.38
CA GLU A 79 -12.73 -11.33 -10.40
C GLU A 79 -13.99 -10.51 -10.09
N LYS A 80 -14.34 -10.37 -8.81
CA LYS A 80 -15.49 -9.56 -8.41
C LYS A 80 -15.27 -8.08 -8.71
N LEU A 81 -14.08 -7.56 -8.38
CA LEU A 81 -13.77 -6.16 -8.68
C LEU A 81 -13.69 -5.90 -10.18
N LYS A 82 -13.20 -6.87 -10.96
CA LYS A 82 -13.18 -6.75 -12.42
C LYS A 82 -14.59 -6.68 -13.00
N LYS A 83 -15.54 -7.38 -12.41
CA LYS A 83 -16.93 -7.34 -12.85
C LYS A 83 -17.60 -6.02 -12.49
N LEU A 84 -17.33 -5.50 -11.28
CA LEU A 84 -17.90 -4.24 -10.81
C LEU A 84 -17.25 -3.04 -11.49
N TYR A 85 -15.95 -3.11 -11.73
CA TYR A 85 -15.15 -2.04 -12.32
C TYR A 85 -14.34 -2.61 -13.49
N PRO A 86 -14.96 -2.85 -14.65
CA PRO A 86 -14.24 -3.41 -15.82
C PRO A 86 -13.13 -2.51 -16.31
N ASP A 87 -13.31 -1.20 -16.22
CA ASP A 87 -12.28 -0.24 -16.58
C ASP A 87 -11.16 -0.25 -15.54
N ARG A 88 -9.91 -0.41 -16.00
CA ARG A 88 -8.73 -0.47 -15.15
C ARG A 88 -8.59 0.75 -14.25
N ILE A 89 -8.80 1.93 -14.82
CA ILE A 89 -8.60 3.19 -14.10
C ILE A 89 -9.67 3.35 -13.02
N GLU A 90 -10.92 3.05 -13.33
CA GLU A 90 -12.00 3.11 -12.36
C GLU A 90 -11.79 2.10 -11.22
N ARG A 91 -11.30 0.91 -11.55
CA ARG A 91 -10.99 -0.10 -10.56
C ARG A 91 -9.88 0.36 -9.61
N LEU A 92 -8.80 0.92 -10.16
CA LEU A 92 -7.70 1.46 -9.35
C LEU A 92 -8.15 2.63 -8.48
N LYS A 93 -8.99 3.50 -9.02
CA LYS A 93 -9.56 4.61 -8.23
C LYS A 93 -10.35 4.09 -7.04
N HIS A 94 -11.20 3.09 -7.27
CA HIS A 94 -11.98 2.50 -6.17
C HIS A 94 -11.05 1.94 -5.08
N ILE A 95 -10.03 1.20 -5.48
CA ILE A 95 -9.09 0.59 -4.55
C ILE A 95 -8.40 1.67 -3.71
N PHE A 96 -7.85 2.70 -4.34
CA PHE A 96 -7.10 3.74 -3.64
C PHE A 96 -7.99 4.72 -2.86
N GLU A 97 -9.21 4.93 -3.28
CA GLU A 97 -10.11 5.86 -2.58
C GLU A 97 -10.89 5.20 -1.45
N LYS A 98 -11.17 3.90 -1.55
CA LYS A 98 -12.13 3.24 -0.66
C LYS A 98 -11.59 2.03 0.10
N GLN A 99 -10.51 1.41 -0.33
CA GLN A 99 -10.11 0.13 0.23
C GLN A 99 -8.74 0.13 0.90
N VAL A 100 -7.80 0.94 0.45
CA VAL A 100 -6.42 0.87 0.91
C VAL A 100 -6.03 2.15 1.62
N TYR A 101 -5.50 2.00 2.84
CA TYR A 101 -5.09 3.09 3.71
C TYR A 101 -3.65 2.83 4.18
N GLY A 102 -2.85 3.86 4.25
CA GLY A 102 -1.47 3.70 4.70
C GLY A 102 -0.92 4.95 5.35
N LEU A 103 -0.09 4.77 6.37
CA LEU A 103 0.54 5.86 7.09
C LEU A 103 2.05 5.66 7.12
N ALA A 104 2.80 6.66 6.70
CA ALA A 104 4.25 6.66 6.77
C ALA A 104 4.70 7.61 7.90
N PRO A 105 5.65 7.19 8.75
CA PRO A 105 5.99 7.97 9.95
C PRO A 105 6.78 9.24 9.65
N THR A 106 7.51 9.30 8.54
CA THR A 106 8.33 10.46 8.19
C THR A 106 8.06 10.90 6.76
N GLU A 107 8.41 12.15 6.46
CA GLU A 107 8.25 12.70 5.12
C GLU A 107 9.05 11.93 4.09
N ILE A 108 10.28 11.55 4.42
CA ILE A 108 11.15 10.80 3.49
C ILE A 108 10.53 9.46 3.15
N ILE A 109 10.10 8.72 4.16
CA ILE A 109 9.45 7.41 3.94
C ILE A 109 8.17 7.58 3.15
N TYR A 110 7.39 8.61 3.48
CA TYR A 110 6.16 8.90 2.75
C TYR A 110 6.42 9.14 1.27
N ARG A 111 7.41 9.96 0.94
CA ARG A 111 7.76 10.26 -0.46
C ARG A 111 8.20 9.02 -1.22
N ILE A 112 9.02 8.17 -0.58
CA ILE A 112 9.48 6.93 -1.19
C ILE A 112 8.29 6.00 -1.45
N ALA A 113 7.43 5.82 -0.45
CA ALA A 113 6.28 4.95 -0.57
C ALA A 113 5.30 5.44 -1.65
N ILE A 114 4.99 6.72 -1.67
CA ILE A 114 4.11 7.31 -2.70
C ILE A 114 4.69 7.12 -4.09
N ALA A 115 5.99 7.37 -4.27
CA ALA A 115 6.63 7.21 -5.57
C ALA A 115 6.54 5.78 -6.07
N PHE A 116 6.63 4.82 -5.17
CA PHE A 116 6.52 3.41 -5.51
C PHE A 116 5.07 2.97 -5.73
N ILE A 117 4.19 3.30 -4.79
CA ILE A 117 2.80 2.82 -4.82
C ILE A 117 2.02 3.43 -5.98
N LEU A 118 2.19 4.72 -6.25
CA LEU A 118 1.42 5.44 -7.27
C LEU A 118 2.18 5.66 -8.57
N GLY A 119 3.46 5.29 -8.62
CA GLY A 119 4.31 5.52 -9.79
C GLY A 119 4.40 4.34 -10.74
N PHE A 120 3.43 3.43 -10.73
CA PHE A 120 3.49 2.21 -11.52
C PHE A 120 3.26 2.43 -13.02
N ASP A 121 2.59 3.51 -13.40
CA ASP A 121 2.30 3.83 -14.79
C ASP A 121 2.16 5.34 -14.95
N ASP A 122 3.01 5.92 -15.80
CA ASP A 122 3.03 7.38 -16.02
C ASP A 122 1.75 7.91 -16.67
N THR A 123 0.98 7.03 -17.33
CA THR A 123 -0.25 7.42 -18.01
C THR A 123 -1.47 7.42 -17.08
N ILE A 124 -1.35 6.84 -15.90
CA ILE A 124 -2.44 6.75 -14.93
C ILE A 124 -2.14 7.67 -13.76
N LEU A 125 -3.04 8.61 -13.48
CA LEU A 125 -2.91 9.54 -12.38
C LEU A 125 -3.97 9.27 -11.31
N ILE A 126 -3.51 8.86 -10.14
CA ILE A 126 -4.38 8.66 -8.98
C ILE A 126 -4.28 9.92 -8.11
N LYS A 127 -5.31 10.75 -8.15
CA LYS A 127 -5.34 12.01 -7.39
C LYS A 127 -5.86 11.84 -5.97
N LYS A 128 -6.81 10.94 -5.78
CA LYS A 128 -7.42 10.69 -4.47
C LYS A 128 -6.96 9.34 -3.94
N HIS A 129 -6.43 9.35 -2.73
CA HIS A 129 -5.99 8.15 -2.05
C HIS A 129 -5.93 8.40 -0.55
N ASN A 130 -5.73 7.35 0.21
CA ASN A 130 -5.66 7.40 1.67
C ASN A 130 -4.27 7.04 2.19
N LEU A 131 -3.24 7.52 1.49
CA LEU A 131 -1.85 7.36 1.90
C LEU A 131 -1.38 8.69 2.47
N GLN A 132 -1.04 8.72 3.75
CA GLN A 132 -0.75 9.95 4.48
C GLN A 132 0.57 9.83 5.23
N GLN A 133 1.17 10.97 5.56
CA GLN A 133 2.31 11.00 6.46
C GLN A 133 1.80 11.21 7.88
N PHE A 134 2.03 10.24 8.74
CA PHE A 134 1.64 10.31 10.15
C PHE A 134 2.40 9.25 10.94
N ASP A 135 2.98 9.64 12.07
CA ASP A 135 3.68 8.72 12.95
C ASP A 135 2.70 8.16 13.99
N THR A 136 2.41 6.86 13.90
CA THR A 136 1.44 6.21 14.77
C THR A 136 1.99 5.82 16.14
N LEU A 137 3.32 5.82 16.31
CA LEU A 137 3.90 5.38 17.58
C LEU A 137 3.45 6.20 18.79
N PRO A 138 3.46 7.55 18.74
CA PRO A 138 2.94 8.33 19.87
C PRO A 138 1.48 8.02 20.19
N SER A 139 0.65 7.81 19.17
CA SER A 139 -0.77 7.49 19.36
C SER A 139 -0.96 6.14 20.02
N VAL A 140 -0.16 5.14 19.64
CA VAL A 140 -0.20 3.81 20.26
C VAL A 140 0.21 3.92 21.72
N GLN A 141 1.28 4.64 22.02
CA GLN A 141 1.77 4.82 23.38
C GLN A 141 0.78 5.57 24.27
N ALA A 142 0.09 6.55 23.70
CA ALA A 142 -0.91 7.35 24.42
C ALA A 142 -2.28 6.68 24.52
N GLY A 143 -2.52 5.61 23.75
CA GLY A 143 -3.82 4.95 23.70
C GLY A 143 -4.87 5.72 22.94
N THR A 144 -4.46 6.62 22.02
CA THR A 144 -5.37 7.50 21.26
C THR A 144 -5.40 7.16 19.78
N LEU A 145 -4.91 5.98 19.39
CA LEU A 145 -4.74 5.64 17.98
C LEU A 145 -6.04 5.76 17.18
N GLU A 146 -7.13 5.19 17.69
CA GLU A 146 -8.41 5.20 16.97
C GLU A 146 -8.90 6.62 16.70
N THR A 147 -8.86 7.48 17.73
CA THR A 147 -9.26 8.88 17.59
C THR A 147 -8.36 9.63 16.60
N ASP A 148 -7.06 9.41 16.70
CA ASP A 148 -6.09 10.08 15.82
C ASP A 148 -6.25 9.62 14.39
N LEU A 149 -6.54 8.34 14.14
CA LEU A 149 -6.80 7.84 12.79
C LEU A 149 -8.08 8.46 12.19
N ASP A 150 -9.12 8.63 13.00
CA ASP A 150 -10.34 9.28 12.55
C ASP A 150 -10.06 10.72 12.09
N GLU A 151 -9.18 11.43 12.80
CA GLU A 151 -8.79 12.78 12.41
C GLU A 151 -7.95 12.81 11.13
N VAL A 152 -7.03 11.86 10.98
CA VAL A 152 -6.14 11.80 9.81
C VAL A 152 -6.91 11.48 8.54
N PHE A 153 -7.81 10.51 8.60
CA PHE A 153 -8.55 10.06 7.42
C PHE A 153 -9.95 10.70 7.29
N GLY A 154 -10.37 11.36 8.32
CA GLY A 154 -11.58 12.05 8.54
C GLY A 154 -12.45 12.45 7.58
#